data_8c24fc3cb1a4dc97f906fd664fcd4abc
#
_entry.id   8c24fc3cb1a4dc97f906fd664fcd4abc
#
_cell.length_a   1.000
_cell.length_b   1.000
_cell.length_c   1.000
_cell.angle_alpha   90.00
_cell.angle_beta   90.00
_cell.angle_gamma   90.00
#
_symmetry.space_group_name_H-M   'P 1'
#
loop_
_entity.id
_entity.type
_entity.pdbx_description
1 polymer ?
#
loop_
_entity_poly.entity_id
_entity_poly.type
_entity_poly.pdbx_seq_one_letter_code
_entity_poly.pdbx_strand_id
1 'polypeptide(L)'
;MASAPVDFTSTSRFVTTDEMRLHYHEAGPDREEGAPPVVMLHGGGPGASAWSNFGPNLPVFANRFRTFLVDMPGFGRSGKPPVAGNYFTFAAGALAGLLRELGIERVHLVGNSLGGGTAVRFALAHPEHTGRLVLMGPGGLSLNVFAPDPTEGVKALAAFTADPTRERLAAFLRTLVYDRRLVADELVDERFAAASDPAALAAMASLGASFFDPDTAEEGMLWREAHRLGQDVLLVWGREDRVNPLDGALLALKLIRRAQLHVFGRCGHWAQLEKFDEFNQLVITFLEAAE
;
A
#
# COMPACT_ATOMS: atom_id res chain seq x y z
N MET A 1 12.76 7.59 -30.34
CA MET A 1 12.63 8.83 -29.55
C MET A 1 12.99 8.46 -28.12
N ALA A 2 13.87 9.22 -27.43
CA ALA A 2 14.15 8.98 -26.02
C ALA A 2 12.83 9.22 -25.25
N SER A 3 12.38 8.24 -24.48
CA SER A 3 11.22 8.41 -23.59
C SER A 3 11.50 9.55 -22.63
N ALA A 4 10.49 10.40 -22.36
CA ALA A 4 10.62 11.44 -21.36
C ALA A 4 11.04 10.84 -20.01
N PRO A 5 11.87 11.53 -19.22
CA PRO A 5 12.28 11.01 -17.93
C PRO A 5 11.06 10.78 -17.04
N VAL A 6 11.02 9.62 -16.40
CA VAL A 6 9.97 9.26 -15.42
C VAL A 6 10.34 9.90 -14.09
N ASP A 7 9.86 11.11 -13.85
CA ASP A 7 10.07 11.86 -12.62
C ASP A 7 8.74 12.28 -11.96
N PHE A 8 8.84 12.85 -10.76
CA PHE A 8 7.66 13.26 -9.98
C PHE A 8 6.74 14.20 -10.76
N THR A 9 7.31 15.21 -11.42
CA THR A 9 6.53 16.27 -12.06
C THR A 9 5.87 15.81 -13.35
N SER A 10 6.61 15.07 -14.17
CA SER A 10 6.14 14.58 -15.48
C SER A 10 5.02 13.55 -15.36
N THR A 11 5.00 12.79 -14.26
CA THR A 11 4.04 11.69 -14.02
C THR A 11 2.85 12.07 -13.14
N SER A 12 2.93 13.21 -12.40
CA SER A 12 1.91 13.66 -11.44
C SER A 12 0.60 14.05 -12.14
N ARG A 13 -0.50 13.50 -11.67
CA ARG A 13 -1.86 13.70 -12.20
C ARG A 13 -2.87 13.83 -11.07
N PHE A 14 -4.03 14.38 -11.39
CA PHE A 14 -5.17 14.44 -10.49
C PHE A 14 -6.43 14.00 -11.22
N VAL A 15 -7.31 13.36 -10.47
CA VAL A 15 -8.68 13.09 -10.89
C VAL A 15 -9.63 13.48 -9.76
N THR A 16 -10.82 13.95 -10.12
CA THR A 16 -11.89 14.23 -9.16
C THR A 16 -12.97 13.18 -9.36
N THR A 17 -13.22 12.42 -8.33
CA THR A 17 -14.35 11.49 -8.24
C THR A 17 -15.53 12.18 -7.57
N ASP A 18 -16.68 11.53 -7.51
CA ASP A 18 -17.85 12.05 -6.79
C ASP A 18 -17.58 12.31 -5.30
N GLU A 19 -16.59 11.60 -4.72
CA GLU A 19 -16.31 11.62 -3.30
C GLU A 19 -15.16 12.55 -2.92
N MET A 20 -14.10 12.59 -3.77
CA MET A 20 -12.90 13.36 -3.46
C MET A 20 -11.98 13.57 -4.67
N ARG A 21 -11.02 14.48 -4.50
CA ARG A 21 -9.90 14.63 -5.44
C ARG A 21 -8.79 13.67 -5.06
N LEU A 22 -8.35 12.84 -6.00
CA LEU A 22 -7.24 11.90 -5.84
C LEU A 22 -6.04 12.34 -6.68
N HIS A 23 -4.86 12.17 -6.10
CA HIS A 23 -3.58 12.34 -6.78
C HIS A 23 -2.99 10.98 -7.10
N TYR A 24 -2.37 10.88 -8.28
CA TYR A 24 -1.65 9.69 -8.71
C TYR A 24 -0.50 10.04 -9.63
N HIS A 25 0.45 9.14 -9.75
CA HIS A 25 1.46 9.16 -10.80
C HIS A 25 1.12 8.11 -11.85
N GLU A 26 1.37 8.42 -13.11
CA GLU A 26 1.10 7.52 -14.22
C GLU A 26 2.30 7.49 -15.17
N ALA A 27 2.74 6.29 -15.53
CA ALA A 27 3.77 6.06 -16.53
C ALA A 27 3.58 4.70 -17.22
N GLY A 28 4.20 4.54 -18.36
CA GLY A 28 4.18 3.32 -19.16
C GLY A 28 3.31 3.42 -20.40
N PRO A 29 3.34 2.39 -21.24
CA PRO A 29 2.62 2.39 -22.51
C PRO A 29 1.11 2.34 -22.29
N ASP A 30 0.40 3.12 -23.06
CA ASP A 30 -1.03 2.94 -23.25
C ASP A 30 -1.20 1.69 -24.14
N ARG A 31 -1.45 0.56 -23.54
CA ARG A 31 -1.62 -0.70 -24.28
C ARG A 31 -3.09 -0.80 -24.70
N GLU A 32 -3.34 -0.62 -25.98
CA GLU A 32 -4.67 -0.77 -26.56
C GLU A 32 -5.23 -2.20 -26.47
N GLU A 33 -4.37 -3.23 -26.24
CA GLU A 33 -4.83 -4.63 -26.12
C GLU A 33 -4.00 -5.45 -25.12
N GLY A 34 -4.64 -5.95 -24.07
CA GLY A 34 -4.38 -7.26 -23.48
C GLY A 34 -3.93 -7.35 -22.03
N ALA A 35 -3.01 -6.57 -21.50
CA ALA A 35 -2.58 -6.70 -20.12
C ALA A 35 -3.23 -5.63 -19.22
N PRO A 36 -3.88 -6.02 -18.10
CA PRO A 36 -4.39 -5.04 -17.16
C PRO A 36 -3.28 -4.12 -16.65
N PRO A 37 -3.55 -2.81 -16.45
CA PRO A 37 -2.60 -1.91 -15.82
C PRO A 37 -2.30 -2.34 -14.38
N VAL A 38 -1.22 -1.80 -13.84
CA VAL A 38 -0.79 -2.04 -12.45
C VAL A 38 -1.07 -0.81 -11.61
N VAL A 39 -1.81 -0.95 -10.51
CA VAL A 39 -1.96 0.09 -9.49
C VAL A 39 -1.18 -0.30 -8.25
N MET A 40 -0.32 0.60 -7.77
CA MET A 40 0.46 0.44 -6.55
C MET A 40 -0.11 1.30 -5.43
N LEU A 41 -0.39 0.68 -4.30
CA LEU A 41 -0.99 1.27 -3.10
C LEU A 41 0.00 1.23 -1.95
N HIS A 42 0.34 2.42 -1.43
CA HIS A 42 1.39 2.59 -0.42
C HIS A 42 0.94 2.21 1.00
N GLY A 43 1.90 2.10 1.92
CA GLY A 43 1.65 1.87 3.35
C GLY A 43 1.15 3.11 4.09
N GLY A 44 0.51 2.90 5.25
CA GLY A 44 -0.18 3.93 6.04
C GLY A 44 0.69 4.71 7.02
N GLY A 45 2.01 4.74 6.88
CA GLY A 45 2.88 5.46 7.82
C GLY A 45 2.76 6.98 7.71
N PRO A 46 3.06 7.74 8.78
CA PRO A 46 2.99 9.20 8.79
C PRO A 46 3.81 9.81 7.65
N GLY A 47 3.23 10.80 6.96
CA GLY A 47 3.84 11.49 5.82
C GLY A 47 4.05 10.60 4.58
N ALA A 48 3.43 9.42 4.50
CA ALA A 48 3.51 8.54 3.34
C ALA A 48 2.84 9.16 2.11
N SER A 49 3.37 8.79 0.95
CA SER A 49 2.77 9.02 -0.35
C SER A 49 3.10 7.85 -1.28
N ALA A 50 2.41 7.76 -2.37
CA ALA A 50 2.69 6.77 -3.40
C ALA A 50 4.12 6.90 -3.94
N TRP A 51 4.57 8.14 -4.15
CA TRP A 51 5.93 8.42 -4.62
C TRP A 51 7.00 8.01 -3.60
N SER A 52 6.82 8.34 -2.33
CA SER A 52 7.80 7.99 -1.29
C SER A 52 7.91 6.47 -1.06
N ASN A 53 6.89 5.70 -1.47
CA ASN A 53 6.86 4.24 -1.35
C ASN A 53 7.36 3.52 -2.60
N PHE A 54 6.93 3.97 -3.79
CA PHE A 54 7.11 3.25 -5.05
C PHE A 54 7.74 4.10 -6.18
N GLY A 55 8.12 5.35 -5.91
CA GLY A 55 8.72 6.22 -6.92
C GLY A 55 9.88 5.57 -7.70
N PRO A 56 10.87 4.96 -7.03
CA PRO A 56 11.95 4.25 -7.70
C PRO A 56 11.51 3.05 -8.55
N ASN A 57 10.39 2.40 -8.19
CA ASN A 57 9.87 1.23 -8.92
C ASN A 57 9.10 1.64 -10.19
N LEU A 58 8.53 2.86 -10.23
CA LEU A 58 7.70 3.30 -11.35
C LEU A 58 8.37 3.17 -12.72
N PRO A 59 9.62 3.64 -12.94
CA PRO A 59 10.26 3.50 -14.26
C PRO A 59 10.49 2.03 -14.65
N VAL A 60 10.71 1.14 -13.68
CA VAL A 60 10.94 -0.29 -13.95
C VAL A 60 9.65 -0.94 -14.44
N PHE A 61 8.53 -0.71 -13.74
CA PHE A 61 7.22 -1.24 -14.12
C PHE A 61 6.68 -0.59 -15.39
N ALA A 62 6.92 0.71 -15.59
CA ALA A 62 6.48 1.45 -16.77
C ALA A 62 7.09 0.93 -18.09
N ASN A 63 8.18 0.16 -18.04
CA ASN A 63 8.70 -0.53 -19.22
C ASN A 63 7.82 -1.72 -19.67
N ARG A 64 6.93 -2.20 -18.81
CA ARG A 64 6.13 -3.41 -19.04
C ARG A 64 4.63 -3.16 -18.97
N PHE A 65 4.18 -2.27 -18.08
CA PHE A 65 2.78 -2.04 -17.77
C PHE A 65 2.46 -0.53 -17.79
N ARG A 66 1.24 -0.18 -18.14
CA ARG A 66 0.69 1.09 -17.72
C ARG A 66 0.56 1.05 -16.19
N THR A 67 1.29 1.91 -15.50
CA THR A 67 1.48 1.81 -14.06
C THR A 67 1.04 3.08 -13.36
N PHE A 68 0.27 2.92 -12.30
CA PHE A 68 -0.25 3.98 -11.46
C PHE A 68 0.28 3.83 -10.04
N LEU A 69 0.82 4.92 -9.49
CA LEU A 69 1.09 5.03 -8.05
C LEU A 69 0.03 5.95 -7.46
N VAL A 70 -0.82 5.45 -6.58
CA VAL A 70 -1.97 6.21 -6.07
C VAL A 70 -1.71 6.69 -4.65
N ASP A 71 -1.77 8.01 -4.42
CA ASP A 71 -1.88 8.55 -3.07
C ASP A 71 -3.25 8.18 -2.50
N MET A 72 -3.26 7.28 -1.53
CA MET A 72 -4.52 6.84 -0.92
C MET A 72 -5.22 7.98 -0.16
N PRO A 73 -6.55 7.92 0.05
CA PRO A 73 -7.29 8.90 0.84
C PRO A 73 -6.62 9.20 2.19
N GLY A 74 -6.49 10.48 2.52
CA GLY A 74 -5.81 10.91 3.74
C GLY A 74 -4.29 11.13 3.61
N PHE A 75 -3.67 10.74 2.47
CA PHE A 75 -2.23 10.78 2.26
C PHE A 75 -1.81 11.64 1.07
N GLY A 76 -0.51 11.96 1.04
CA GLY A 76 0.12 12.66 -0.06
C GLY A 76 -0.65 13.90 -0.47
N ARG A 77 -0.94 14.01 -1.77
CA ARG A 77 -1.69 15.13 -2.38
C ARG A 77 -3.18 14.80 -2.59
N SER A 78 -3.63 13.62 -2.23
CA SER A 78 -5.05 13.25 -2.25
C SER A 78 -5.86 13.97 -1.18
N GLY A 79 -7.17 14.03 -1.37
CA GLY A 79 -8.11 14.56 -0.38
C GLY A 79 -7.97 13.87 0.97
N LYS A 80 -8.26 14.62 2.02
CA LYS A 80 -8.12 14.17 3.42
C LYS A 80 -9.45 14.32 4.18
N PRO A 81 -10.57 13.77 3.63
CA PRO A 81 -11.84 13.80 4.37
C PRO A 81 -11.77 12.85 5.58
N PRO A 82 -12.63 13.03 6.57
CA PRO A 82 -12.83 12.04 7.62
C PRO A 82 -13.17 10.67 7.01
N VAL A 83 -12.63 9.60 7.62
CA VAL A 83 -12.93 8.23 7.19
C VAL A 83 -14.37 7.88 7.59
N ALA A 84 -15.17 7.45 6.63
CA ALA A 84 -16.50 6.93 6.86
C ALA A 84 -16.45 5.40 6.94
N GLY A 85 -16.83 4.84 8.09
CA GLY A 85 -16.73 3.39 8.32
C GLY A 85 -15.29 2.89 8.46
N ASN A 86 -15.03 1.67 8.02
CA ASN A 86 -13.68 1.11 8.06
C ASN A 86 -12.80 1.65 6.92
N TYR A 87 -11.54 1.96 7.22
CA TYR A 87 -10.63 2.56 6.24
C TYR A 87 -10.43 1.69 4.98
N PHE A 88 -10.34 0.38 5.09
CA PHE A 88 -10.16 -0.47 3.92
C PHE A 88 -11.34 -0.37 2.96
N THR A 89 -12.57 -0.36 3.48
CA THR A 89 -13.79 -0.18 2.69
C THR A 89 -13.83 1.21 2.05
N PHE A 90 -13.54 2.24 2.83
CA PHE A 90 -13.48 3.63 2.35
C PHE A 90 -12.44 3.81 1.23
N ALA A 91 -11.21 3.32 1.42
CA ALA A 91 -10.14 3.44 0.43
C ALA A 91 -10.38 2.58 -0.82
N ALA A 92 -11.01 1.41 -0.67
CA ALA A 92 -11.42 0.57 -1.80
C ALA A 92 -12.51 1.26 -2.64
N GLY A 93 -13.47 1.96 -2.03
CA GLY A 93 -14.45 2.79 -2.71
C GLY A 93 -13.80 3.92 -3.51
N ALA A 94 -12.85 4.63 -2.90
CA ALA A 94 -12.09 5.68 -3.59
C ALA A 94 -11.29 5.14 -4.78
N LEU A 95 -10.68 3.94 -4.65
CA LEU A 95 -10.01 3.27 -5.76
C LEU A 95 -10.99 2.91 -6.88
N ALA A 96 -12.17 2.39 -6.54
CA ALA A 96 -13.21 2.10 -7.55
C ALA A 96 -13.64 3.36 -8.31
N GLY A 97 -13.82 4.48 -7.60
CA GLY A 97 -14.07 5.79 -8.20
C GLY A 97 -12.95 6.22 -9.15
N LEU A 98 -11.68 6.11 -8.73
CA LEU A 98 -10.53 6.40 -9.58
C LEU A 98 -10.53 5.59 -10.87
N LEU A 99 -10.69 4.26 -10.77
CA LEU A 99 -10.67 3.38 -11.94
C LEU A 99 -11.80 3.68 -12.90
N ARG A 100 -13.00 3.98 -12.40
CA ARG A 100 -14.15 4.39 -13.20
C ARG A 100 -13.86 5.67 -13.98
N GLU A 101 -13.33 6.71 -13.33
CA GLU A 101 -13.00 7.98 -13.99
C GLU A 101 -11.88 7.83 -15.03
N LEU A 102 -10.97 6.88 -14.86
CA LEU A 102 -9.89 6.58 -15.80
C LEU A 102 -10.31 5.57 -16.89
N GLY A 103 -11.53 5.04 -16.85
CA GLY A 103 -12.01 4.04 -17.81
C GLY A 103 -11.26 2.70 -17.72
N ILE A 104 -10.77 2.34 -16.53
CA ILE A 104 -10.02 1.10 -16.29
C ILE A 104 -10.98 0.04 -15.79
N GLU A 105 -11.24 -0.99 -16.60
CA GLU A 105 -12.16 -2.07 -16.26
C GLU A 105 -11.53 -3.14 -15.36
N ARG A 106 -10.28 -3.48 -15.59
CA ARG A 106 -9.57 -4.52 -14.81
C ARG A 106 -8.15 -4.07 -14.49
N VAL A 107 -7.65 -4.38 -13.29
CA VAL A 107 -6.37 -3.89 -12.79
C VAL A 107 -5.63 -4.95 -11.97
N HIS A 108 -4.31 -5.03 -12.10
CA HIS A 108 -3.45 -5.70 -11.13
C HIS A 108 -3.17 -4.77 -9.96
N LEU A 109 -3.19 -5.27 -8.73
CA LEU A 109 -2.94 -4.48 -7.53
C LEU A 109 -1.65 -4.93 -6.83
N VAL A 110 -0.79 -3.97 -6.54
CA VAL A 110 0.40 -4.16 -5.71
C VAL A 110 0.22 -3.30 -4.46
N GLY A 111 0.05 -3.89 -3.30
CA GLY A 111 -0.24 -3.15 -2.08
C GLY A 111 0.72 -3.45 -0.94
N ASN A 112 1.28 -2.41 -0.33
CA ASN A 112 2.09 -2.52 0.89
C ASN A 112 1.24 -2.20 2.12
N SER A 113 1.26 -3.05 3.14
CA SER A 113 0.67 -2.76 4.45
C SER A 113 -0.81 -2.33 4.36
N LEU A 114 -1.12 -1.06 4.67
CA LEU A 114 -2.45 -0.46 4.52
C LEU A 114 -2.96 -0.58 3.07
N GLY A 115 -2.09 -0.33 2.09
CA GLY A 115 -2.40 -0.50 0.68
C GLY A 115 -2.68 -1.95 0.31
N GLY A 116 -2.01 -2.91 0.97
CA GLY A 116 -2.29 -4.33 0.83
C GLY A 116 -3.68 -4.71 1.33
N GLY A 117 -4.09 -4.20 2.51
CA GLY A 117 -5.44 -4.39 3.02
C GLY A 117 -6.51 -3.74 2.13
N THR A 118 -6.23 -2.54 1.60
CA THR A 118 -7.11 -1.88 0.62
C THR A 118 -7.26 -2.70 -0.65
N ALA A 119 -6.17 -3.27 -1.18
CA ALA A 119 -6.20 -4.15 -2.35
C ALA A 119 -7.04 -5.42 -2.10
N VAL A 120 -6.93 -6.02 -0.92
CA VAL A 120 -7.76 -7.18 -0.52
C VAL A 120 -9.23 -6.78 -0.45
N ARG A 121 -9.58 -5.67 0.21
CA ARG A 121 -10.97 -5.20 0.30
C ARG A 121 -11.54 -4.90 -1.07
N PHE A 122 -10.76 -4.25 -1.94
CA PHE A 122 -11.18 -4.00 -3.33
C PHE A 122 -11.45 -5.30 -4.08
N ALA A 123 -10.55 -6.28 -4.01
CA ALA A 123 -10.71 -7.57 -4.69
C ALA A 123 -11.92 -8.38 -4.18
N LEU A 124 -12.25 -8.27 -2.90
CA LEU A 124 -13.45 -8.89 -2.33
C LEU A 124 -14.75 -8.22 -2.78
N ALA A 125 -14.73 -6.90 -2.97
CA ALA A 125 -15.88 -6.11 -3.41
C ALA A 125 -16.07 -6.11 -4.94
N HIS A 126 -14.97 -6.17 -5.70
CA HIS A 126 -14.93 -6.06 -7.15
C HIS A 126 -14.06 -7.16 -7.79
N PRO A 127 -14.41 -8.44 -7.59
CA PRO A 127 -13.59 -9.57 -8.05
C PRO A 127 -13.40 -9.60 -9.57
N GLU A 128 -14.40 -9.16 -10.35
CA GLU A 128 -14.35 -9.09 -11.82
C GLU A 128 -13.41 -8.00 -12.34
N HIS A 129 -13.24 -6.92 -11.58
CA HIS A 129 -12.33 -5.81 -11.91
C HIS A 129 -10.89 -6.04 -11.43
N THR A 130 -10.67 -7.14 -10.69
CA THR A 130 -9.37 -7.45 -10.08
C THR A 130 -8.66 -8.55 -10.86
N GLY A 131 -7.47 -8.23 -11.34
CA GLY A 131 -6.52 -9.20 -11.88
C GLY A 131 -5.73 -9.90 -10.77
N ARG A 132 -4.41 -9.93 -10.88
CA ARG A 132 -3.52 -10.49 -9.86
C ARG A 132 -3.30 -9.52 -8.71
N LEU A 133 -3.03 -10.09 -7.53
CA LEU A 133 -2.71 -9.34 -6.30
C LEU A 133 -1.27 -9.62 -5.86
N VAL A 134 -0.52 -8.57 -5.58
CA VAL A 134 0.76 -8.64 -4.87
C VAL A 134 0.60 -7.92 -3.53
N LEU A 135 0.71 -8.65 -2.45
CA LEU A 135 0.41 -8.18 -1.10
C LEU A 135 1.67 -8.22 -0.24
N MET A 136 2.19 -7.05 0.10
CA MET A 136 3.43 -6.88 0.84
C MET A 136 3.13 -6.58 2.31
N GLY A 137 3.35 -7.53 3.20
CA GLY A 137 3.01 -7.39 4.63
C GLY A 137 1.63 -6.76 4.84
N PRO A 138 0.53 -7.28 4.23
CA PRO A 138 -0.74 -6.58 4.14
C PRO A 138 -1.41 -6.42 5.49
N GLY A 139 -2.04 -5.26 5.72
CA GLY A 139 -2.94 -5.04 6.85
C GLY A 139 -4.20 -5.90 6.75
N GLY A 140 -4.78 -6.25 7.91
CA GLY A 140 -6.04 -6.98 7.99
C GLY A 140 -5.97 -8.48 7.72
N LEU A 141 -4.84 -9.02 7.21
CA LEU A 141 -4.63 -10.45 6.99
C LEU A 141 -3.88 -11.15 8.12
N SER A 142 -3.41 -10.41 9.13
CA SER A 142 -2.71 -10.92 10.30
C SER A 142 -3.51 -10.67 11.56
N LEU A 143 -3.44 -11.57 12.54
CA LEU A 143 -4.04 -11.41 13.86
C LEU A 143 -3.21 -10.50 14.79
N ASN A 144 -1.94 -10.29 14.48
CA ASN A 144 -0.97 -9.68 15.39
C ASN A 144 -1.10 -8.16 15.52
N VAL A 145 -1.66 -7.47 14.53
CA VAL A 145 -1.78 -6.00 14.53
C VAL A 145 -2.67 -5.49 15.66
N PHE A 146 -3.72 -6.27 16.02
CA PHE A 146 -4.69 -5.94 17.07
C PHE A 146 -4.54 -6.83 18.31
N ALA A 147 -3.38 -7.49 18.46
CA ALA A 147 -3.08 -8.30 19.63
C ALA A 147 -3.00 -7.42 20.90
N PRO A 148 -3.24 -8.00 22.10
CA PRO A 148 -3.09 -7.28 23.37
C PRO A 148 -1.68 -6.72 23.59
N ASP A 149 -0.66 -7.32 22.96
CA ASP A 149 0.72 -6.80 22.91
C ASP A 149 1.09 -6.45 21.47
N PRO A 150 0.92 -5.18 21.05
CA PRO A 150 1.18 -4.74 19.71
C PRO A 150 2.65 -4.90 19.31
N THR A 151 2.91 -5.03 18.00
CA THR A 151 4.26 -5.14 17.45
C THR A 151 5.09 -3.87 17.69
N GLU A 152 6.43 -3.98 17.53
CA GLU A 152 7.36 -2.85 17.70
C GLU A 152 6.95 -1.67 16.81
N GLY A 153 6.62 -1.94 15.53
CA GLY A 153 6.22 -0.90 14.60
C GLY A 153 4.89 -0.23 14.99
N VAL A 154 3.90 -1.01 15.45
CA VAL A 154 2.61 -0.46 15.90
C VAL A 154 2.78 0.37 17.17
N LYS A 155 3.62 -0.04 18.12
CA LYS A 155 3.97 0.75 19.31
C LYS A 155 4.64 2.07 18.92
N ALA A 156 5.60 2.04 17.98
CA ALA A 156 6.28 3.24 17.51
C ALA A 156 5.33 4.19 16.76
N LEU A 157 4.43 3.65 15.95
CA LEU A 157 3.38 4.43 15.28
C LEU A 157 2.45 5.10 16.28
N ALA A 158 1.98 4.37 17.28
CA ALA A 158 1.12 4.90 18.34
C ALA A 158 1.83 6.02 19.14
N ALA A 159 3.12 5.85 19.43
CA ALA A 159 3.92 6.87 20.10
C ALA A 159 4.03 8.16 19.28
N PHE A 160 4.22 8.06 17.95
CA PHE A 160 4.19 9.22 17.05
C PHE A 160 2.81 9.88 17.02
N THR A 161 1.75 9.09 16.90
CA THR A 161 0.38 9.62 16.84
C THR A 161 -0.01 10.37 18.12
N ALA A 162 0.45 9.88 19.27
CA ALA A 162 0.18 10.51 20.57
C ALA A 162 0.95 11.85 20.77
N ASP A 163 2.16 11.96 20.23
CA ASP A 163 3.00 13.14 20.31
C ASP A 163 3.93 13.19 19.09
N PRO A 164 3.53 13.90 18.01
CA PRO A 164 4.22 13.88 16.73
C PRO A 164 5.51 14.71 16.79
N THR A 165 6.63 14.03 17.03
CA THR A 165 7.97 14.63 16.96
C THR A 165 8.81 13.95 15.88
N ARG A 166 9.85 14.67 15.40
CA ARG A 166 10.80 14.15 14.41
C ARG A 166 11.48 12.87 14.89
N GLU A 167 11.87 12.82 16.17
CA GLU A 167 12.55 11.69 16.78
C GLU A 167 11.67 10.46 16.81
N ARG A 168 10.38 10.62 17.14
CA ARG A 168 9.40 9.52 17.12
C ARG A 168 9.11 9.03 15.72
N LEU A 169 9.02 9.94 14.75
CA LEU A 169 8.92 9.54 13.36
C LEU A 169 10.14 8.74 12.92
N ALA A 170 11.36 9.20 13.22
CA ALA A 170 12.58 8.48 12.90
C ALA A 170 12.62 7.10 13.57
N ALA A 171 12.16 7.00 14.82
CA ALA A 171 12.05 5.71 15.52
C ALA A 171 11.07 4.77 14.80
N PHE A 172 9.90 5.26 14.39
CA PHE A 172 8.94 4.49 13.61
C PHE A 172 9.52 4.05 12.26
N LEU A 173 10.09 4.96 11.48
CA LEU A 173 10.67 4.64 10.16
C LEU A 173 11.76 3.55 10.27
N ARG A 174 12.57 3.58 11.33
CA ARG A 174 13.57 2.54 11.58
C ARG A 174 12.98 1.16 11.88
N THR A 175 11.71 1.05 12.26
CA THR A 175 11.04 -0.24 12.41
C THR A 175 10.63 -0.85 11.07
N LEU A 176 10.51 -0.02 10.02
CA LEU A 176 10.06 -0.43 8.69
C LEU A 176 11.14 -1.14 7.87
N VAL A 177 12.41 -1.00 8.26
CA VAL A 177 13.55 -1.51 7.49
C VAL A 177 14.45 -2.41 8.34
N TYR A 178 15.08 -3.37 7.68
CA TYR A 178 16.20 -4.13 8.25
C TYR A 178 17.47 -3.28 8.27
N ASP A 179 17.81 -2.66 7.12
CA ASP A 179 18.96 -1.78 7.01
C ASP A 179 18.59 -0.35 7.41
N ARG A 180 18.92 0.00 8.66
CA ARG A 180 18.61 1.33 9.21
C ARG A 180 19.29 2.49 8.48
N ARG A 181 20.30 2.24 7.63
CA ARG A 181 20.97 3.27 6.81
C ARG A 181 20.02 3.84 5.74
N LEU A 182 18.98 3.11 5.36
CA LEU A 182 17.93 3.60 4.46
C LEU A 182 17.08 4.71 5.07
N VAL A 183 17.10 4.86 6.39
CA VAL A 183 16.39 5.95 7.09
C VAL A 183 17.38 7.09 7.33
N ALA A 184 17.76 7.75 6.24
CA ALA A 184 18.59 8.95 6.27
C ALA A 184 17.81 10.16 6.84
N ASP A 185 18.53 11.17 7.32
CA ASP A 185 17.91 12.36 7.91
C ASP A 185 17.02 13.10 6.92
N GLU A 186 17.39 13.14 5.64
CA GLU A 186 16.61 13.77 4.58
C GLU A 186 15.24 13.10 4.42
N LEU A 187 15.18 11.76 4.47
CA LEU A 187 13.92 11.02 4.44
C LEU A 187 13.07 11.34 5.67
N VAL A 188 13.68 11.41 6.85
CA VAL A 188 12.98 11.76 8.09
C VAL A 188 12.41 13.17 7.99
N ASP A 189 13.19 14.15 7.51
CA ASP A 189 12.79 15.54 7.39
C ASP A 189 11.64 15.72 6.39
N GLU A 190 11.73 15.09 5.21
CA GLU A 190 10.67 15.10 4.20
C GLU A 190 9.37 14.51 4.76
N ARG A 191 9.47 13.33 5.39
CA ARG A 191 8.32 12.63 5.95
C ARG A 191 7.73 13.37 7.14
N PHE A 192 8.55 14.01 7.98
CA PHE A 192 8.09 14.79 9.13
C PHE A 192 7.37 16.06 8.68
N ALA A 193 7.89 16.76 7.69
CA ALA A 193 7.22 17.94 7.14
C ALA A 193 5.82 17.59 6.60
N ALA A 194 5.69 16.46 5.86
CA ALA A 194 4.41 15.99 5.33
C ALA A 194 3.46 15.49 6.44
N ALA A 195 4.00 14.83 7.48
CA ALA A 195 3.22 14.28 8.58
C ALA A 195 2.73 15.33 9.58
N SER A 196 3.44 16.46 9.69
CA SER A 196 3.12 17.55 10.63
C SER A 196 2.05 18.50 10.11
N ASP A 197 1.61 18.34 8.86
CA ASP A 197 0.47 19.09 8.32
C ASP A 197 -0.79 18.80 9.15
N PRO A 198 -1.53 19.83 9.63
CA PRO A 198 -2.71 19.61 10.47
C PRO A 198 -3.78 18.72 9.83
N ALA A 199 -3.98 18.80 8.51
CA ALA A 199 -4.93 17.96 7.81
C ALA A 199 -4.44 16.50 7.72
N ALA A 200 -3.11 16.28 7.59
CA ALA A 200 -2.51 14.96 7.63
C ALA A 200 -2.63 14.30 9.02
N LEU A 201 -2.40 15.08 10.09
CA LEU A 201 -2.61 14.60 11.47
C LEU A 201 -4.06 14.22 11.74
N ALA A 202 -5.01 15.07 11.32
CA ALA A 202 -6.44 14.80 11.47
C ALA A 202 -6.86 13.53 10.66
N ALA A 203 -6.37 13.38 9.44
CA ALA A 203 -6.63 12.19 8.62
C ALA A 203 -6.06 10.91 9.24
N MET A 204 -4.84 10.99 9.81
CA MET A 204 -4.22 9.86 10.50
C MET A 204 -5.01 9.45 11.75
N ALA A 205 -5.49 10.42 12.52
CA ALA A 205 -6.34 10.17 13.70
C ALA A 205 -7.67 9.52 13.29
N SER A 206 -8.32 10.03 12.24
CA SER A 206 -9.57 9.46 11.70
C SER A 206 -9.37 8.04 11.18
N LEU A 207 -8.28 7.79 10.45
CA LEU A 207 -7.90 6.46 9.99
C LEU A 207 -7.70 5.51 11.17
N GLY A 208 -6.91 5.91 12.18
CA GLY A 208 -6.70 5.10 13.37
C GLY A 208 -8.00 4.75 14.09
N ALA A 209 -8.88 5.73 14.28
CA ALA A 209 -10.17 5.54 14.92
C ALA A 209 -11.06 4.53 14.16
N SER A 210 -11.02 4.51 12.83
CA SER A 210 -11.86 3.64 11.99
C SER A 210 -11.61 2.14 12.20
N PHE A 211 -10.44 1.75 12.69
CA PHE A 211 -10.13 0.36 13.00
C PHE A 211 -10.65 -0.11 14.37
N PHE A 212 -11.06 0.83 15.22
CA PHE A 212 -11.59 0.57 16.57
C PHE A 212 -13.06 0.96 16.71
N ASP A 213 -13.70 1.42 15.65
CA ASP A 213 -15.12 1.71 15.62
C ASP A 213 -15.91 0.40 15.80
N PRO A 214 -16.69 0.24 16.88
CA PRO A 214 -17.39 -1.01 17.18
C PRO A 214 -18.34 -1.47 16.07
N ASP A 215 -18.88 -0.53 15.28
CA ASP A 215 -19.85 -0.84 14.23
C ASP A 215 -19.18 -1.36 12.94
N THR A 216 -17.90 -1.02 12.70
CA THR A 216 -17.22 -1.30 11.44
C THR A 216 -15.85 -1.98 11.60
N ALA A 217 -15.35 -2.17 12.82
CA ALA A 217 -14.02 -2.78 13.08
C ALA A 217 -13.87 -4.18 12.45
N GLU A 218 -14.96 -4.96 12.40
CA GLU A 218 -14.93 -6.30 11.79
C GLU A 218 -14.61 -6.28 10.28
N GLU A 219 -14.95 -5.21 9.57
CA GLU A 219 -14.60 -5.03 8.16
C GLU A 219 -13.09 -4.95 7.94
N GLY A 220 -12.34 -4.53 8.97
CA GLY A 220 -10.88 -4.52 8.98
C GLY A 220 -10.25 -5.89 9.19
N MET A 221 -11.01 -6.89 9.63
CA MET A 221 -10.54 -8.26 9.86
C MET A 221 -10.60 -9.07 8.56
N LEU A 222 -9.86 -8.64 7.55
CA LEU A 222 -9.89 -9.20 6.19
C LEU A 222 -9.53 -10.69 6.14
N TRP A 223 -8.78 -11.20 7.10
CA TRP A 223 -8.48 -12.62 7.22
C TRP A 223 -9.73 -13.50 7.33
N ARG A 224 -10.85 -12.97 7.87
CA ARG A 224 -12.13 -13.70 7.94
C ARG A 224 -12.74 -14.00 6.57
N GLU A 225 -12.48 -13.12 5.60
CA GLU A 225 -13.03 -13.21 4.24
C GLU A 225 -11.99 -13.63 3.19
N ALA A 226 -10.72 -13.74 3.55
CA ALA A 226 -9.61 -14.00 2.62
C ALA A 226 -9.79 -15.28 1.79
N HIS A 227 -10.51 -16.27 2.32
CA HIS A 227 -10.86 -17.51 1.60
C HIS A 227 -11.76 -17.30 0.37
N ARG A 228 -12.39 -16.12 0.24
CA ARG A 228 -13.24 -15.75 -0.90
C ARG A 228 -12.44 -15.18 -2.07
N LEU A 229 -11.16 -14.85 -1.88
CA LEU A 229 -10.30 -14.35 -2.96
C LEU A 229 -10.11 -15.45 -4.02
N GLY A 230 -10.54 -15.16 -5.25
CA GLY A 230 -10.42 -16.04 -6.40
C GLY A 230 -9.20 -15.74 -7.28
N GLN A 231 -8.54 -14.61 -7.05
CA GLN A 231 -7.39 -14.16 -7.83
C GLN A 231 -6.12 -14.93 -7.47
N ASP A 232 -5.15 -14.95 -8.41
CA ASP A 232 -3.78 -15.35 -8.07
C ASP A 232 -3.17 -14.29 -7.16
N VAL A 233 -2.58 -14.72 -6.05
CA VAL A 233 -2.01 -13.85 -5.02
C VAL A 233 -0.54 -14.19 -4.78
N LEU A 234 0.32 -13.18 -4.88
CA LEU A 234 1.69 -13.24 -4.40
C LEU A 234 1.79 -12.50 -3.06
N LEU A 235 2.00 -13.25 -1.99
CA LEU A 235 2.35 -12.70 -0.68
C LEU A 235 3.86 -12.44 -0.67
N VAL A 236 4.27 -11.21 -0.34
CA VAL A 236 5.68 -10.81 -0.21
C VAL A 236 5.94 -10.38 1.22
N TRP A 237 6.99 -10.92 1.85
CA TRP A 237 7.29 -10.59 3.23
C TRP A 237 8.79 -10.43 3.48
N GLY A 238 9.15 -9.43 4.27
CA GLY A 238 10.46 -9.40 4.91
C GLY A 238 10.49 -10.31 6.13
N ARG A 239 11.52 -11.14 6.26
CA ARG A 239 11.67 -12.01 7.43
C ARG A 239 11.78 -11.23 8.74
N GLU A 240 12.34 -10.04 8.68
CA GLU A 240 12.58 -9.14 9.80
C GLU A 240 11.54 -8.01 9.88
N ASP A 241 10.34 -8.21 9.32
CA ASP A 241 9.25 -7.25 9.42
C ASP A 241 8.79 -7.11 10.88
N ARG A 242 8.92 -5.90 11.42
CA ARG A 242 8.59 -5.54 12.80
C ARG A 242 7.26 -4.81 12.94
N VAL A 243 6.59 -4.58 11.79
CA VAL A 243 5.25 -3.99 11.74
C VAL A 243 4.20 -5.10 11.61
N ASN A 244 4.30 -5.88 10.54
CA ASN A 244 3.47 -7.06 10.31
C ASN A 244 4.39 -8.31 10.29
N PRO A 245 4.59 -8.98 11.43
CA PRO A 245 5.50 -10.10 11.53
C PRO A 245 5.17 -11.25 10.57
N LEU A 246 6.21 -11.99 10.15
CA LEU A 246 6.13 -13.06 9.14
C LEU A 246 5.13 -14.18 9.47
N ASP A 247 4.89 -14.45 10.76
CA ASP A 247 3.91 -15.46 11.19
C ASP A 247 2.50 -15.15 10.65
N GLY A 248 2.14 -13.87 10.47
CA GLY A 248 0.89 -13.46 9.82
C GLY A 248 0.77 -13.93 8.36
N ALA A 249 1.89 -14.08 7.65
CA ALA A 249 1.90 -14.57 6.27
C ALA A 249 1.38 -16.01 6.16
N LEU A 250 1.65 -16.84 7.15
CA LEU A 250 1.23 -18.25 7.14
C LEU A 250 -0.29 -18.41 7.25
N LEU A 251 -0.95 -17.51 7.99
CA LEU A 251 -2.40 -17.47 8.05
C LEU A 251 -2.98 -17.10 6.68
N ALA A 252 -2.50 -16.01 6.09
CA ALA A 252 -2.94 -15.57 4.77
C ALA A 252 -2.73 -16.65 3.70
N LEU A 253 -1.54 -17.29 3.69
CA LEU A 253 -1.21 -18.37 2.76
C LEU A 253 -2.17 -19.57 2.86
N LYS A 254 -2.62 -19.90 4.08
CA LYS A 254 -3.57 -21.00 4.30
C LYS A 254 -4.99 -20.66 3.89
N LEU A 255 -5.40 -19.41 4.07
CA LEU A 255 -6.77 -18.97 3.78
C LEU A 255 -6.98 -18.68 2.30
N ILE A 256 -6.00 -18.13 1.61
CA ILE A 256 -6.12 -17.73 0.21
C ILE A 256 -5.71 -18.91 -0.69
N ARG A 257 -6.67 -19.49 -1.37
CA ARG A 257 -6.50 -20.77 -2.11
C ARG A 257 -5.45 -20.71 -3.22
N ARG A 258 -5.28 -19.55 -3.88
CA ARG A 258 -4.36 -19.35 -5.01
C ARG A 258 -3.17 -18.46 -4.60
N ALA A 259 -2.80 -18.50 -3.33
CA ALA A 259 -1.67 -17.72 -2.83
C ALA A 259 -0.36 -18.52 -2.94
N GLN A 260 0.70 -17.79 -3.24
CA GLN A 260 2.08 -18.21 -3.04
C GLN A 260 2.78 -17.19 -2.14
N LEU A 261 3.79 -17.60 -1.40
CA LEU A 261 4.54 -16.77 -0.46
C LEU A 261 6.01 -16.70 -0.84
N HIS A 262 6.52 -15.49 -0.97
CA HIS A 262 7.96 -15.22 -1.06
C HIS A 262 8.45 -14.47 0.17
N VAL A 263 9.53 -14.94 0.80
CA VAL A 263 10.11 -14.34 1.99
C VAL A 263 11.54 -13.90 1.70
N PHE A 264 11.80 -12.60 1.83
CA PHE A 264 13.13 -12.04 1.73
C PHE A 264 13.83 -12.03 3.09
N GLY A 265 15.01 -12.66 3.18
CA GLY A 265 15.88 -12.53 4.36
C GLY A 265 16.63 -11.18 4.36
N ARG A 266 16.98 -10.68 5.54
CA ARG A 266 17.56 -9.35 5.72
C ARG A 266 16.73 -8.27 5.04
N CYS A 267 15.44 -8.26 5.38
CA CYS A 267 14.43 -7.38 4.81
C CYS A 267 13.34 -7.12 5.86
N GLY A 268 12.97 -5.87 6.04
CA GLY A 268 11.87 -5.44 6.87
C GLY A 268 10.56 -5.31 6.10
N HIS A 269 9.79 -4.28 6.42
CA HIS A 269 8.45 -4.03 5.89
C HIS A 269 8.45 -3.42 4.48
N TRP A 270 9.58 -2.87 4.01
CA TRP A 270 9.72 -2.20 2.71
C TRP A 270 10.52 -3.02 1.71
N ALA A 271 10.05 -4.23 1.38
CA ALA A 271 10.73 -5.13 0.45
C ALA A 271 11.00 -4.48 -0.92
N GLN A 272 10.12 -3.60 -1.39
CA GLN A 272 10.27 -2.88 -2.66
C GLN A 272 11.46 -1.92 -2.71
N LEU A 273 11.97 -1.51 -1.55
CA LEU A 273 13.15 -0.65 -1.43
C LEU A 273 14.39 -1.45 -0.99
N GLU A 274 14.24 -2.33 0.00
CA GLU A 274 15.36 -3.10 0.56
C GLU A 274 15.85 -4.23 -0.36
N LYS A 275 14.96 -4.74 -1.21
CA LYS A 275 15.22 -5.83 -2.17
C LYS A 275 14.81 -5.38 -3.57
N PHE A 276 15.24 -4.19 -3.95
CA PHE A 276 14.73 -3.47 -5.12
C PHE A 276 14.74 -4.31 -6.40
N ASP A 277 15.87 -4.86 -6.79
CA ASP A 277 15.99 -5.62 -8.04
C ASP A 277 15.25 -6.94 -7.98
N GLU A 278 15.42 -7.69 -6.88
CA GLU A 278 14.77 -8.99 -6.68
C GLU A 278 13.25 -8.83 -6.58
N PHE A 279 12.78 -7.79 -5.89
CA PHE A 279 11.36 -7.47 -5.77
C PHE A 279 10.75 -7.15 -7.14
N ASN A 280 11.35 -6.23 -7.89
CA ASN A 280 10.84 -5.83 -9.19
C ASN A 280 10.78 -7.02 -10.15
N GLN A 281 11.83 -7.84 -10.22
CA GLN A 281 11.86 -9.03 -11.06
C GLN A 281 10.79 -10.05 -10.66
N LEU A 282 10.67 -10.35 -9.36
CA LEU A 282 9.68 -11.29 -8.83
C LEU A 282 8.25 -10.87 -9.20
N VAL A 283 7.92 -9.59 -8.93
CA VAL A 283 6.57 -9.08 -9.14
C VAL A 283 6.23 -9.00 -10.63
N ILE A 284 7.14 -8.50 -11.47
CA ILE A 284 6.92 -8.43 -12.91
C ILE A 284 6.68 -9.84 -13.47
N THR A 285 7.54 -10.81 -13.13
CA THR A 285 7.39 -12.20 -13.56
C THR A 285 6.04 -12.79 -13.13
N PHE A 286 5.59 -12.50 -11.90
CA PHE A 286 4.30 -12.96 -11.41
C PHE A 286 3.13 -12.32 -12.18
N LEU A 287 3.21 -11.02 -12.48
CA LEU A 287 2.14 -10.31 -13.19
C LEU A 287 2.07 -10.67 -14.68
N GLU A 288 3.18 -11.04 -15.32
CA GLU A 288 3.26 -11.47 -16.72
C GLU A 288 2.96 -12.96 -16.94
N ALA A 289 2.87 -13.77 -15.88
CA ALA A 289 2.59 -15.19 -16.04
C ALA A 289 1.27 -15.42 -16.80
N ALA A 290 1.19 -16.43 -17.65
CA ALA A 290 -0.06 -16.81 -18.33
C ALA A 290 -1.14 -17.19 -17.30
N GLU A 291 -2.41 -16.91 -17.62
CA GLU A 291 -3.57 -17.32 -16.78
C GLU A 291 -3.78 -18.83 -16.81
#